data_69a95cf1094195e278c5418052991fbf
#
_entry.id   69a95cf1094195e278c5418052991fbf
#
_cell.length_a   1.000
_cell.length_b   1.000
_cell.length_c   1.000
_cell.angle_alpha   90.00
_cell.angle_beta   90.00
_cell.angle_gamma   90.00
#
_symmetry.space_group_name_H-M   'P 1'
#
loop_
_entity.id
_entity.type
_entity.pdbx_description
1 polymer ?
#
loop_
_entity_poly.entity_id
_entity_poly.type
_entity_poly.pdbx_seq_one_letter_code
_entity_poly.pdbx_strand_id
1 'polypeptide(L)'
;MLAYAAMMTGQGELAVNHIHAMVADLPEETVKEFALYADGFIAMPYEVLLRFGRWDEVLAMPDHPDNLPFARAFRHAARGIAWAAKGDLQSARAEQALFVAAAKLVPADDLMGNNPARDIAPIAGHMLAGEILFRDGQVDEGLAELREAVKGDDALHYDEPPPWILPARHSLGAALMQAGRYAEAENVYRDDLKHLPENGWSLFGLAQSLDRQGRHDDAMTIEARFARIWSKADIHIHSSCLCQPGTALAANGPR
;
A
#
# COMPACT_ATOMS: atom_id res chain seq x y z
N MET A 1 6.48 -12.66 -7.11
CA MET A 1 5.73 -13.63 -6.25
C MET A 1 6.26 -13.69 -4.82
N LEU A 2 7.53 -14.07 -4.55
CA LEU A 2 8.02 -14.26 -3.18
C LEU A 2 7.93 -13.00 -2.32
N ALA A 3 8.36 -11.83 -2.84
CA ALA A 3 8.23 -10.55 -2.12
C ALA A 3 6.78 -10.25 -1.73
N TYR A 4 5.83 -10.46 -2.65
CA TYR A 4 4.40 -10.26 -2.38
C TYR A 4 3.88 -11.20 -1.28
N ALA A 5 4.18 -12.51 -1.35
CA ALA A 5 3.78 -13.45 -0.30
C ALA A 5 4.39 -13.09 1.06
N ALA A 6 5.65 -12.64 1.08
CA ALA A 6 6.32 -12.16 2.29
C ALA A 6 5.65 -10.89 2.84
N MET A 7 5.24 -9.94 1.98
CA MET A 7 4.48 -8.75 2.37
C MET A 7 3.17 -9.13 3.10
N MET A 8 2.42 -10.10 2.57
CA MET A 8 1.12 -10.49 3.12
C MET A 8 1.23 -11.22 4.47
N THR A 9 2.42 -11.71 4.80
CA THR A 9 2.71 -12.48 6.03
C THR A 9 3.65 -11.76 6.99
N GLY A 10 3.95 -10.47 6.75
CA GLY A 10 4.74 -9.63 7.63
C GLY A 10 6.24 -9.92 7.68
N GLN A 11 6.78 -10.63 6.69
CA GLN A 11 8.21 -10.93 6.57
C GLN A 11 8.90 -9.80 5.80
N GLY A 12 9.14 -8.67 6.49
CA GLY A 12 9.58 -7.41 5.89
C GLY A 12 10.97 -7.51 5.26
N GLU A 13 11.96 -8.05 5.97
CA GLU A 13 13.32 -8.19 5.43
C GLU A 13 13.35 -9.12 4.22
N LEU A 14 12.59 -10.22 4.26
CA LEU A 14 12.48 -11.14 3.12
C LEU A 14 11.89 -10.42 1.90
N ALA A 15 10.79 -9.66 2.10
CA ALA A 15 10.12 -8.94 1.02
C ALA A 15 11.04 -7.88 0.39
N VAL A 16 11.66 -7.05 1.22
CA VAL A 16 12.56 -5.97 0.77
C VAL A 16 13.77 -6.52 0.03
N ASN A 17 14.44 -7.54 0.58
CA ASN A 17 15.60 -8.14 -0.06
C ASN A 17 15.26 -8.73 -1.44
N HIS A 18 14.13 -9.44 -1.54
CA HIS A 18 13.75 -10.06 -2.81
C HIS A 18 13.26 -9.07 -3.86
N ILE A 19 12.56 -7.99 -3.48
CA ILE A 19 12.13 -7.01 -4.46
C ILE A 19 13.33 -6.22 -5.01
N HIS A 20 14.30 -5.86 -4.17
CA HIS A 20 15.51 -5.20 -4.62
C HIS A 20 16.38 -6.12 -5.48
N ALA A 21 16.53 -7.40 -5.11
CA ALA A 21 17.25 -8.38 -5.94
C ALA A 21 16.60 -8.53 -7.31
N MET A 22 15.26 -8.60 -7.37
CA MET A 22 14.53 -8.68 -8.65
C MET A 22 14.89 -7.54 -9.60
N VAL A 23 14.91 -6.29 -9.08
CA VAL A 23 15.25 -5.13 -9.90
C VAL A 23 16.74 -5.11 -10.26
N ALA A 24 17.62 -5.47 -9.31
CA ALA A 24 19.07 -5.48 -9.53
C ALA A 24 19.52 -6.55 -10.54
N ASP A 25 18.76 -7.65 -10.65
CA ASP A 25 19.03 -8.74 -11.60
C ASP A 25 18.57 -8.41 -13.03
N LEU A 26 17.84 -7.32 -13.25
CA LEU A 26 17.44 -6.89 -14.60
C LEU A 26 18.62 -6.21 -15.32
N PRO A 27 19.11 -6.75 -16.45
CA PRO A 27 20.18 -6.11 -17.20
C PRO A 27 19.73 -4.75 -17.73
N GLU A 28 20.58 -3.74 -17.63
CA GLU A 28 20.28 -2.37 -18.07
C GLU A 28 19.83 -2.31 -19.53
N GLU A 29 20.47 -3.09 -20.41
CA GLU A 29 20.11 -3.16 -21.83
C GLU A 29 18.71 -3.77 -22.01
N THR A 30 18.35 -4.78 -21.20
CA THR A 30 16.99 -5.37 -21.23
C THR A 30 15.95 -4.34 -20.80
N VAL A 31 16.23 -3.56 -19.73
CA VAL A 31 15.33 -2.50 -19.27
C VAL A 31 15.15 -1.43 -20.34
N LYS A 32 16.22 -1.08 -21.07
CA LYS A 32 16.13 -0.11 -22.17
C LYS A 32 15.32 -0.63 -23.36
N GLU A 33 15.57 -1.87 -23.77
CA GLU A 33 14.93 -2.50 -24.92
C GLU A 33 13.43 -2.78 -24.66
N PHE A 34 13.10 -3.18 -23.42
CA PHE A 34 11.74 -3.55 -23.03
C PHE A 34 11.15 -2.58 -21.99
N ALA A 35 11.51 -1.29 -22.04
CA ALA A 35 11.07 -0.28 -21.08
C ALA A 35 9.55 -0.30 -20.85
N LEU A 36 8.77 -0.46 -21.93
CA LEU A 36 7.31 -0.54 -21.94
C LEU A 36 6.73 -1.61 -21.01
N TYR A 37 7.47 -2.69 -20.75
CA TYR A 37 7.09 -3.79 -19.86
C TYR A 37 7.85 -3.77 -18.55
N ALA A 38 9.09 -3.24 -18.54
CA ALA A 38 9.94 -3.24 -17.36
C ALA A 38 9.57 -2.14 -16.36
N ASP A 39 9.02 -1.03 -16.84
CA ASP A 39 8.79 0.20 -16.08
C ASP A 39 7.95 -0.05 -14.82
N GLY A 40 6.83 -0.77 -14.94
CA GLY A 40 6.00 -1.14 -13.80
C GLY A 40 6.73 -1.98 -12.76
N PHE A 41 7.56 -2.94 -13.19
CA PHE A 41 8.32 -3.79 -12.26
C PHE A 41 9.42 -3.02 -11.53
N ILE A 42 10.03 -2.02 -12.19
CA ILE A 42 11.01 -1.12 -11.58
C ILE A 42 10.38 -0.27 -10.47
N ALA A 43 9.09 0.01 -10.53
CA ALA A 43 8.35 0.74 -9.51
C ALA A 43 7.98 -0.10 -8.26
N MET A 44 7.91 -1.43 -8.37
CA MET A 44 7.44 -2.31 -7.27
C MET A 44 8.20 -2.17 -5.93
N PRO A 45 9.51 -1.87 -5.88
CA PRO A 45 10.20 -1.64 -4.61
C PRO A 45 9.56 -0.56 -3.74
N TYR A 46 8.99 0.49 -4.34
CA TYR A 46 8.29 1.52 -3.57
C TYR A 46 7.10 0.97 -2.81
N GLU A 47 6.30 0.08 -3.42
CA GLU A 47 5.12 -0.50 -2.75
C GLU A 47 5.53 -1.38 -1.57
N VAL A 48 6.62 -2.14 -1.71
CA VAL A 48 7.18 -2.95 -0.62
C VAL A 48 7.67 -2.06 0.52
N LEU A 49 8.42 -1.00 0.22
CA LEU A 49 8.92 -0.06 1.22
C LEU A 49 7.76 0.69 1.91
N LEU A 50 6.74 1.13 1.16
CA LEU A 50 5.52 1.76 1.69
C LEU A 50 4.78 0.80 2.64
N ARG A 51 4.64 -0.49 2.26
CA ARG A 51 3.99 -1.51 3.09
C ARG A 51 4.60 -1.59 4.47
N PHE A 52 5.93 -1.54 4.55
CA PHE A 52 6.69 -1.68 5.80
C PHE A 52 7.05 -0.36 6.48
N GLY A 53 6.51 0.78 6.02
CA GLY A 53 6.76 2.08 6.63
C GLY A 53 8.22 2.53 6.55
N ARG A 54 8.97 2.05 5.55
CA ARG A 54 10.39 2.37 5.34
C ARG A 54 10.54 3.74 4.68
N TRP A 55 9.96 4.78 5.31
CA TRP A 55 9.82 6.11 4.74
C TRP A 55 11.14 6.74 4.31
N ASP A 56 12.18 6.61 5.15
CA ASP A 56 13.49 7.20 4.84
C ASP A 56 14.13 6.53 3.62
N GLU A 57 13.91 5.24 3.43
CA GLU A 57 14.40 4.52 2.26
C GLU A 57 13.63 4.92 0.99
N VAL A 58 12.29 5.07 1.06
CA VAL A 58 11.50 5.63 -0.04
C VAL A 58 12.04 7.00 -0.46
N LEU A 59 12.33 7.87 0.52
CA LEU A 59 12.82 9.21 0.25
C LEU A 59 14.25 9.23 -0.30
N ALA A 60 15.07 8.23 0.04
CA ALA A 60 16.45 8.10 -0.41
C ALA A 60 16.59 7.42 -1.78
N MET A 61 15.53 6.78 -2.29
CA MET A 61 15.60 6.13 -3.60
C MET A 61 15.95 7.13 -4.71
N PRO A 62 16.85 6.77 -5.63
CA PRO A 62 17.27 7.64 -6.73
C PRO A 62 16.13 7.94 -7.69
N ASP A 63 16.34 8.94 -8.55
CA ASP A 63 15.43 9.19 -9.67
C ASP A 63 15.60 8.14 -10.76
N HIS A 64 14.56 7.97 -11.57
CA HIS A 64 14.57 7.04 -12.69
C HIS A 64 14.86 7.78 -14.01
N PRO A 65 15.46 7.11 -14.99
CA PRO A 65 15.72 7.69 -16.31
C PRO A 65 14.42 7.99 -17.06
N ASP A 66 14.49 8.86 -18.06
CA ASP A 66 13.33 9.37 -18.79
C ASP A 66 12.53 8.30 -19.55
N ASN A 67 13.15 7.17 -19.87
CA ASN A 67 12.50 6.04 -20.52
C ASN A 67 11.68 5.14 -19.56
N LEU A 68 11.57 5.52 -18.29
CA LEU A 68 10.76 4.84 -17.27
C LEU A 68 9.74 5.83 -16.66
N PRO A 69 8.78 6.31 -17.45
CA PRO A 69 7.85 7.38 -17.05
C PRO A 69 6.89 6.94 -15.93
N PHE A 70 6.47 5.67 -15.89
CA PHE A 70 5.63 5.17 -14.83
C PHE A 70 6.38 5.10 -13.47
N ALA A 71 7.60 4.54 -13.45
CA ALA A 71 8.41 4.49 -12.24
C ALA A 71 8.74 5.89 -11.71
N ARG A 72 8.98 6.85 -12.60
CA ARG A 72 9.17 8.27 -12.23
C ARG A 72 7.92 8.87 -11.60
N ALA A 73 6.76 8.65 -12.21
CA ALA A 73 5.49 9.09 -11.66
C ALA A 73 5.24 8.43 -10.30
N PHE A 74 5.38 7.12 -10.23
CA PHE A 74 5.13 6.35 -9.02
C PHE A 74 6.06 6.74 -7.86
N ARG A 75 7.33 7.05 -8.16
CA ARG A 75 8.28 7.59 -7.19
C ARG A 75 7.73 8.85 -6.50
N HIS A 76 7.14 9.76 -7.23
CA HIS A 76 6.52 10.96 -6.64
C HIS A 76 5.33 10.62 -5.76
N ALA A 77 4.47 9.68 -6.16
CA ALA A 77 3.37 9.21 -5.31
C ALA A 77 3.88 8.59 -4.01
N ALA A 78 4.87 7.70 -4.10
CA ALA A 78 5.46 7.03 -2.95
C ALA A 78 6.15 8.02 -1.99
N ARG A 79 6.92 8.98 -2.50
CA ARG A 79 7.55 10.04 -1.71
C ARG A 79 6.52 10.94 -1.05
N GLY A 80 5.44 11.26 -1.75
CA GLY A 80 4.33 12.03 -1.20
C GLY A 80 3.66 11.31 -0.02
N ILE A 81 3.39 10.02 -0.14
CA ILE A 81 2.86 9.19 0.95
C ILE A 81 3.87 9.14 2.12
N ALA A 82 5.16 8.97 1.85
CA ALA A 82 6.20 8.96 2.88
C ALA A 82 6.28 10.30 3.63
N TRP A 83 6.23 11.43 2.94
CA TRP A 83 6.19 12.76 3.57
C TRP A 83 4.91 12.95 4.39
N ALA A 84 3.75 12.55 3.87
CA ALA A 84 2.50 12.60 4.62
C ALA A 84 2.59 11.76 5.89
N ALA A 85 3.13 10.54 5.80
CA ALA A 85 3.33 9.67 6.96
C ALA A 85 4.29 10.27 8.01
N LYS A 86 5.27 11.04 7.59
CA LYS A 86 6.18 11.79 8.47
C LYS A 86 5.60 13.11 8.99
N GLY A 87 4.39 13.49 8.56
CA GLY A 87 3.69 14.70 8.98
C GLY A 87 4.07 15.97 8.21
N ASP A 88 4.89 15.88 7.16
CA ASP A 88 5.24 17.01 6.30
C ASP A 88 4.29 17.08 5.11
N LEU A 89 3.11 17.70 5.34
CA LEU A 89 2.08 17.85 4.32
C LEU A 89 2.48 18.85 3.22
N GLN A 90 3.38 19.77 3.48
CA GLN A 90 3.88 20.69 2.46
C GLN A 90 4.68 19.93 1.40
N SER A 91 5.66 19.14 1.84
CA SER A 91 6.45 18.28 0.95
C SER A 91 5.56 17.23 0.25
N ALA A 92 4.58 16.64 0.95
CA ALA A 92 3.65 15.70 0.36
C ALA A 92 2.84 16.31 -0.80
N ARG A 93 2.33 17.54 -0.63
CA ARG A 93 1.61 18.26 -1.70
C ARG A 93 2.52 18.65 -2.87
N ALA A 94 3.78 18.98 -2.61
CA ALA A 94 4.76 19.23 -3.67
C ALA A 94 5.00 17.98 -4.51
N GLU A 95 5.19 16.82 -3.89
CA GLU A 95 5.32 15.54 -4.56
C GLU A 95 4.02 15.15 -5.31
N GLN A 96 2.85 15.45 -4.77
CA GLN A 96 1.57 15.24 -5.45
C GLN A 96 1.47 16.04 -6.76
N ALA A 97 1.91 17.28 -6.75
CA ALA A 97 1.93 18.10 -7.98
C ALA A 97 2.89 17.52 -9.04
N LEU A 98 4.06 17.04 -8.60
CA LEU A 98 5.02 16.36 -9.48
C LEU A 98 4.47 15.03 -10.01
N PHE A 99 3.79 14.25 -9.18
CA PHE A 99 3.10 13.02 -9.59
C PHE A 99 2.08 13.31 -10.69
N VAL A 100 1.19 14.30 -10.49
CA VAL A 100 0.17 14.67 -11.48
C VAL A 100 0.78 15.10 -12.82
N ALA A 101 1.93 15.77 -12.80
CA ALA A 101 2.65 16.16 -14.00
C ALA A 101 3.29 14.94 -14.70
N ALA A 102 3.97 14.07 -13.92
CA ALA A 102 4.66 12.91 -14.42
C ALA A 102 3.69 11.82 -14.96
N ALA A 103 2.57 11.59 -14.30
CA ALA A 103 1.58 10.60 -14.71
C ALA A 103 1.00 10.88 -16.11
N LYS A 104 0.98 12.14 -16.55
CA LYS A 104 0.54 12.52 -17.91
C LYS A 104 1.53 12.09 -19.00
N LEU A 105 2.76 11.79 -18.61
CA LEU A 105 3.82 11.36 -19.53
C LEU A 105 3.87 9.85 -19.69
N VAL A 106 3.12 9.09 -18.89
CA VAL A 106 3.04 7.63 -19.01
C VAL A 106 2.34 7.28 -20.32
N PRO A 107 3.02 6.54 -21.23
CA PRO A 107 2.44 6.15 -22.51
C PRO A 107 1.18 5.29 -22.34
N ALA A 108 0.29 5.38 -23.33
CA ALA A 108 -0.98 4.63 -23.28
C ALA A 108 -0.79 3.11 -23.45
N ASP A 109 0.34 2.73 -24.00
CA ASP A 109 0.75 1.35 -24.31
C ASP A 109 1.73 0.76 -23.29
N ASP A 110 2.15 1.55 -22.26
CA ASP A 110 2.89 1.01 -21.13
C ASP A 110 2.06 -0.01 -20.38
N LEU A 111 2.68 -1.15 -20.05
CA LEU A 111 2.03 -2.28 -19.41
C LEU A 111 2.73 -2.65 -18.11
N MET A 112 1.93 -3.09 -17.14
CA MET A 112 2.38 -3.83 -15.97
C MET A 112 1.59 -5.13 -15.90
N GLY A 113 2.24 -6.23 -16.31
CA GLY A 113 1.55 -7.50 -16.52
C GLY A 113 0.44 -7.38 -17.57
N ASN A 114 -0.78 -7.72 -17.20
CA ASN A 114 -1.96 -7.69 -18.07
C ASN A 114 -2.69 -6.34 -18.04
N ASN A 115 -2.14 -5.33 -17.37
CA ASN A 115 -2.82 -4.05 -17.13
C ASN A 115 -2.07 -2.88 -17.75
N PRO A 116 -2.76 -1.91 -18.38
CA PRO A 116 -2.16 -0.66 -18.78
C PRO A 116 -1.66 0.12 -17.54
N ALA A 117 -0.45 0.64 -17.59
CA ALA A 117 0.13 1.45 -16.50
C ALA A 117 -0.74 2.68 -16.17
N ARG A 118 -1.43 3.24 -17.17
CA ARG A 118 -2.39 4.35 -17.00
C ARG A 118 -3.61 4.00 -16.13
N ASP A 119 -3.95 2.72 -15.97
CA ASP A 119 -5.06 2.28 -15.13
C ASP A 119 -4.58 2.06 -13.68
N ILE A 120 -3.28 1.87 -13.48
CA ILE A 120 -2.64 1.70 -12.17
C ILE A 120 -2.26 3.06 -11.55
N ALA A 121 -1.74 4.00 -12.35
CA ALA A 121 -1.30 5.31 -11.86
C ALA A 121 -2.40 6.07 -11.07
N PRO A 122 -3.69 6.06 -11.46
CA PRO A 122 -4.76 6.69 -10.67
C PRO A 122 -4.90 6.12 -9.26
N ILE A 123 -4.65 4.82 -9.05
CA ILE A 123 -4.71 4.19 -7.72
C ILE A 123 -3.69 4.85 -6.80
N ALA A 124 -2.44 4.99 -7.26
CA ALA A 124 -1.39 5.69 -6.52
C ALA A 124 -1.77 7.14 -6.21
N GLY A 125 -2.38 7.83 -7.18
CA GLY A 125 -2.86 9.21 -7.04
C GLY A 125 -3.94 9.36 -5.98
N HIS A 126 -4.94 8.49 -6.00
CA HIS A 126 -6.02 8.47 -5.01
C HIS A 126 -5.52 8.07 -3.61
N MET A 127 -4.59 7.12 -3.52
CA MET A 127 -3.96 6.79 -2.23
C MET A 127 -3.19 7.98 -1.65
N LEU A 128 -2.38 8.66 -2.47
CA LEU A 128 -1.64 9.85 -2.04
C LEU A 128 -2.59 10.99 -1.62
N ALA A 129 -3.62 11.27 -2.42
CA ALA A 129 -4.61 12.31 -2.10
C ALA A 129 -5.35 11.97 -0.81
N GLY A 130 -5.76 10.71 -0.64
CA GLY A 130 -6.42 10.22 0.56
C GLY A 130 -5.58 10.41 1.81
N GLU A 131 -4.29 10.04 1.76
CA GLU A 131 -3.37 10.23 2.89
C GLU A 131 -3.17 11.71 3.25
N ILE A 132 -2.98 12.57 2.26
CA ILE A 132 -2.81 14.02 2.49
C ILE A 132 -4.06 14.61 3.12
N LEU A 133 -5.24 14.37 2.53
CA LEU A 133 -6.51 14.93 2.99
C LEU A 133 -6.87 14.44 4.40
N PHE A 134 -6.72 13.15 4.63
CA PHE A 134 -7.00 12.56 5.94
C PHE A 134 -6.14 13.19 7.05
N ARG A 135 -4.85 13.39 6.81
CA ARG A 135 -3.93 14.00 7.76
C ARG A 135 -4.11 15.50 7.91
N ASP A 136 -4.65 16.16 6.89
CA ASP A 136 -5.02 17.58 6.93
C ASP A 136 -6.35 17.82 7.67
N GLY A 137 -6.96 16.76 8.22
CA GLY A 137 -8.23 16.81 8.94
C GLY A 137 -9.48 16.77 8.07
N GLN A 138 -9.34 16.66 6.77
CA GLN A 138 -10.42 16.51 5.80
C GLN A 138 -10.76 15.00 5.67
N VAL A 139 -11.32 14.46 6.76
CA VAL A 139 -11.46 12.99 6.94
C VAL A 139 -12.38 12.37 5.88
N ASP A 140 -13.55 12.97 5.63
CA ASP A 140 -14.52 12.41 4.69
C ASP A 140 -14.03 12.47 3.24
N GLU A 141 -13.35 13.56 2.87
CA GLU A 141 -12.71 13.72 1.56
C GLU A 141 -11.56 12.71 1.39
N GLY A 142 -10.72 12.55 2.42
CA GLY A 142 -9.65 11.56 2.41
C GLY A 142 -10.17 10.12 2.27
N LEU A 143 -11.26 9.78 2.97
CA LEU A 143 -11.93 8.48 2.83
C LEU A 143 -12.58 8.31 1.45
N ALA A 144 -13.08 9.38 0.83
CA ALA A 144 -13.62 9.32 -0.51
C ALA A 144 -12.52 8.98 -1.53
N GLU A 145 -11.36 9.61 -1.45
CA GLU A 145 -10.20 9.31 -2.30
C GLU A 145 -9.74 7.85 -2.12
N LEU A 146 -9.64 7.36 -0.89
CA LEU A 146 -9.26 5.97 -0.65
C LEU A 146 -10.29 4.97 -1.20
N ARG A 147 -11.59 5.32 -1.25
CA ARG A 147 -12.60 4.50 -1.91
C ARG A 147 -12.44 4.49 -3.43
N GLU A 148 -12.05 5.60 -4.04
CA GLU A 148 -11.71 5.62 -5.48
C GLU A 148 -10.46 4.76 -5.76
N ALA A 149 -9.45 4.78 -4.88
CA ALA A 149 -8.32 3.87 -4.99
C ALA A 149 -8.76 2.40 -4.97
N VAL A 150 -9.68 2.02 -4.06
CA VAL A 150 -10.24 0.65 -4.00
C VAL A 150 -10.98 0.29 -5.28
N LYS A 151 -11.77 1.20 -5.83
CA LYS A 151 -12.48 0.94 -7.11
C LYS A 151 -11.51 0.73 -8.27
N GLY A 152 -10.41 1.51 -8.31
CA GLY A 152 -9.36 1.35 -9.30
C GLY A 152 -8.68 -0.01 -9.16
N ASP A 153 -8.30 -0.39 -7.93
CA ASP A 153 -7.69 -1.68 -7.60
C ASP A 153 -8.59 -2.86 -8.04
N ASP A 154 -9.89 -2.79 -7.74
CA ASP A 154 -10.88 -3.80 -8.13
C ASP A 154 -11.13 -3.90 -9.63
N ALA A 155 -10.86 -2.86 -10.38
CA ALA A 155 -11.07 -2.82 -11.83
C ALA A 155 -9.90 -3.43 -12.62
N LEU A 156 -8.78 -3.71 -11.97
CA LEU A 156 -7.61 -4.28 -12.62
C LEU A 156 -7.87 -5.72 -13.07
N HIS A 157 -7.29 -6.08 -14.21
CA HIS A 157 -7.29 -7.45 -14.68
C HIS A 157 -6.41 -8.33 -13.77
N TYR A 158 -6.86 -9.56 -13.58
CA TYR A 158 -6.11 -10.55 -12.81
C TYR A 158 -4.66 -10.73 -13.32
N ASP A 159 -3.73 -10.76 -12.35
CA ASP A 159 -2.30 -11.04 -12.58
C ASP A 159 -1.66 -11.66 -11.33
N GLU A 160 -0.52 -12.32 -11.47
CA GLU A 160 0.24 -12.92 -10.36
C GLU A 160 1.73 -12.57 -10.43
N PRO A 161 2.24 -11.71 -9.52
CA PRO A 161 1.50 -11.01 -8.46
C PRO A 161 0.50 -10.01 -9.05
N PRO A 162 -0.47 -9.53 -8.25
CA PRO A 162 -1.32 -8.42 -8.68
C PRO A 162 -0.49 -7.24 -9.21
N PRO A 163 -0.96 -6.49 -10.20
CA PRO A 163 -0.22 -5.35 -10.74
C PRO A 163 -0.13 -4.20 -9.72
N TRP A 164 -1.01 -4.19 -8.74
CA TRP A 164 -0.97 -3.35 -7.56
C TRP A 164 -0.79 -4.24 -6.33
N ILE A 165 0.44 -4.26 -5.75
CA ILE A 165 0.79 -5.18 -4.64
C ILE A 165 0.57 -4.58 -3.24
N LEU A 166 0.13 -3.32 -3.17
CA LEU A 166 -0.20 -2.63 -1.92
C LEU A 166 -1.72 -2.43 -1.81
N PRO A 167 -2.52 -3.44 -1.41
CA PRO A 167 -3.97 -3.41 -1.49
C PRO A 167 -4.59 -2.15 -0.90
N ALA A 168 -5.34 -1.40 -1.71
CA ALA A 168 -5.94 -0.12 -1.33
C ALA A 168 -6.91 -0.25 -0.14
N ARG A 169 -7.55 -1.42 0.00
CA ARG A 169 -8.43 -1.73 1.13
C ARG A 169 -7.73 -1.68 2.47
N HIS A 170 -6.43 -2.01 2.53
CA HIS A 170 -5.68 -1.94 3.78
C HIS A 170 -5.55 -0.50 4.29
N SER A 171 -5.31 0.45 3.39
CA SER A 171 -5.24 1.88 3.72
C SER A 171 -6.61 2.45 4.07
N LEU A 172 -7.66 2.11 3.29
CA LEU A 172 -9.03 2.53 3.59
C LEU A 172 -9.50 1.99 4.95
N GLY A 173 -9.26 0.70 5.23
CA GLY A 173 -9.62 0.09 6.50
C GLY A 173 -8.92 0.77 7.68
N ALA A 174 -7.63 1.05 7.56
CA ALA A 174 -6.86 1.76 8.58
C ALA A 174 -7.38 3.18 8.83
N ALA A 175 -7.70 3.94 7.78
CA ALA A 175 -8.27 5.27 7.89
C ALA A 175 -9.67 5.26 8.54
N LEU A 176 -10.53 4.29 8.18
CA LEU A 176 -11.84 4.10 8.81
C LEU A 176 -11.71 3.75 10.30
N MET A 177 -10.74 2.92 10.67
CA MET A 177 -10.45 2.60 12.08
C MET A 177 -10.08 3.86 12.87
N GLN A 178 -9.23 4.72 12.32
CA GLN A 178 -8.84 5.98 12.93
C GLN A 178 -10.01 6.97 13.05
N ALA A 179 -10.88 7.01 12.04
CA ALA A 179 -12.08 7.82 12.04
C ALA A 179 -13.18 7.29 12.99
N GLY A 180 -12.96 6.16 13.68
CA GLY A 180 -13.95 5.53 14.55
C GLY A 180 -15.09 4.84 13.81
N ARG A 181 -14.98 4.67 12.49
CA ARG A 181 -15.99 4.04 11.62
C ARG A 181 -15.81 2.52 11.57
N TYR A 182 -15.85 1.89 12.74
CA TYR A 182 -15.45 0.48 12.91
C TYR A 182 -16.28 -0.52 12.11
N ALA A 183 -17.61 -0.29 11.99
CA ALA A 183 -18.47 -1.17 11.20
C ALA A 183 -18.16 -1.10 9.69
N GLU A 184 -17.77 0.08 9.19
CA GLU A 184 -17.35 0.21 7.79
C GLU A 184 -15.97 -0.43 7.59
N ALA A 185 -15.04 -0.26 8.53
CA ALA A 185 -13.74 -0.92 8.50
C ALA A 185 -13.88 -2.45 8.48
N GLU A 186 -14.78 -3.02 9.32
CA GLU A 186 -15.11 -4.44 9.30
C GLU A 186 -15.51 -4.91 7.90
N ASN A 187 -16.41 -4.18 7.25
CA ASN A 187 -16.87 -4.54 5.90
C ASN A 187 -15.71 -4.53 4.89
N VAL A 188 -14.87 -3.49 4.93
CA VAL A 188 -13.70 -3.38 4.05
C VAL A 188 -12.73 -4.55 4.24
N TYR A 189 -12.42 -4.93 5.48
CA TYR A 189 -11.52 -6.06 5.74
C TYR A 189 -12.12 -7.40 5.35
N ARG A 190 -13.44 -7.58 5.58
CA ARG A 190 -14.13 -8.80 5.14
C ARG A 190 -14.15 -8.94 3.63
N ASP A 191 -14.33 -7.82 2.91
CA ASP A 191 -14.26 -7.82 1.45
C ASP A 191 -12.85 -8.10 0.97
N ASP A 192 -11.84 -7.51 1.58
CA ASP A 192 -10.45 -7.81 1.26
C ASP A 192 -10.10 -9.29 1.45
N LEU A 193 -10.56 -9.90 2.54
CA LEU A 193 -10.34 -11.32 2.80
C LEU A 193 -11.07 -12.28 1.84
N LYS A 194 -12.02 -11.79 1.03
CA LYS A 194 -12.60 -12.57 -0.08
C LYS A 194 -11.68 -12.58 -1.31
N HIS A 195 -10.98 -11.46 -1.55
CA HIS A 195 -10.03 -11.29 -2.65
C HIS A 195 -8.67 -11.89 -2.32
N LEU A 196 -8.18 -11.64 -1.10
CA LEU A 196 -6.88 -12.04 -0.58
C LEU A 196 -7.04 -12.85 0.72
N PRO A 197 -7.44 -14.13 0.62
CA PRO A 197 -7.69 -14.96 1.81
C PRO A 197 -6.48 -15.08 2.71
N GLU A 198 -6.73 -15.05 4.03
CA GLU A 198 -5.72 -15.27 5.07
C GLU A 198 -4.51 -14.30 5.01
N ASN A 199 -4.66 -13.08 4.46
CA ASN A 199 -3.62 -12.08 4.61
C ASN A 199 -3.63 -11.47 6.03
N GLY A 200 -2.44 -11.28 6.60
CA GLY A 200 -2.30 -10.85 8.00
C GLY A 200 -2.79 -9.42 8.24
N TRP A 201 -2.68 -8.52 7.26
CA TRP A 201 -3.06 -7.12 7.43
C TRP A 201 -4.55 -6.94 7.64
N SER A 202 -5.37 -7.59 6.82
CA SER A 202 -6.82 -7.55 6.99
C SER A 202 -7.31 -8.36 8.16
N LEU A 203 -6.66 -9.49 8.50
CA LEU A 203 -6.99 -10.21 9.74
C LEU A 203 -6.74 -9.34 10.97
N PHE A 204 -5.62 -8.62 11.03
CA PHE A 204 -5.33 -7.70 12.12
C PHE A 204 -6.37 -6.58 12.22
N GLY A 205 -6.65 -5.88 11.11
CA GLY A 205 -7.63 -4.80 11.09
C GLY A 205 -9.05 -5.27 11.40
N LEU A 206 -9.45 -6.46 10.93
CA LEU A 206 -10.74 -7.06 11.24
C LEU A 206 -10.87 -7.37 12.73
N ALA A 207 -9.86 -7.98 13.33
CA ALA A 207 -9.86 -8.26 14.76
C ALA A 207 -10.04 -6.97 15.58
N GLN A 208 -9.26 -5.94 15.26
CA GLN A 208 -9.39 -4.63 15.91
C GLN A 208 -10.78 -4.01 15.69
N SER A 209 -11.35 -4.09 14.50
CA SER A 209 -12.66 -3.50 14.23
C SER A 209 -13.78 -4.18 15.01
N LEU A 210 -13.70 -5.50 15.17
CA LEU A 210 -14.65 -6.29 15.96
C LEU A 210 -14.52 -5.97 17.47
N ASP A 211 -13.31 -5.90 17.98
CA ASP A 211 -13.04 -5.56 19.38
C ASP A 211 -13.59 -4.17 19.72
N ARG A 212 -13.38 -3.17 18.86
CA ARG A 212 -13.91 -1.80 19.03
C ARG A 212 -15.43 -1.72 18.96
N GLN A 213 -16.09 -2.73 18.40
CA GLN A 213 -17.55 -2.87 18.39
C GLN A 213 -18.09 -3.70 19.57
N GLY A 214 -17.22 -4.12 20.51
CA GLY A 214 -17.59 -4.95 21.66
C GLY A 214 -17.82 -6.42 21.33
N ARG A 215 -17.43 -6.87 20.13
CA ARG A 215 -17.56 -8.25 19.67
C ARG A 215 -16.30 -9.06 19.98
N HIS A 216 -15.98 -9.17 21.26
CA HIS A 216 -14.70 -9.70 21.73
C HIS A 216 -14.47 -11.17 21.36
N ASP A 217 -15.52 -12.03 21.40
CA ASP A 217 -15.38 -13.44 21.03
C ASP A 217 -15.06 -13.62 19.52
N ASP A 218 -15.72 -12.83 18.68
CA ASP A 218 -15.42 -12.80 17.25
C ASP A 218 -13.99 -12.28 16.99
N ALA A 219 -13.59 -11.22 17.70
CA ALA A 219 -12.24 -10.66 17.62
C ALA A 219 -11.18 -11.71 17.97
N MET A 220 -11.32 -12.42 19.10
CA MET A 220 -10.40 -13.50 19.50
C MET A 220 -10.28 -14.60 18.44
N THR A 221 -11.40 -14.94 17.78
CA THR A 221 -11.37 -15.92 16.68
C THR A 221 -10.52 -15.45 15.51
N ILE A 222 -10.61 -14.19 15.15
CA ILE A 222 -9.79 -13.58 14.06
C ILE A 222 -8.34 -13.41 14.51
N GLU A 223 -8.09 -13.02 15.76
CA GLU A 223 -6.74 -12.91 16.32
C GLU A 223 -5.99 -14.25 16.28
N ALA A 224 -6.66 -15.37 16.56
CA ALA A 224 -6.07 -16.69 16.46
C ALA A 224 -5.66 -17.02 15.01
N ARG A 225 -6.43 -16.60 14.01
CA ARG A 225 -6.06 -16.72 12.60
C ARG A 225 -4.86 -15.84 12.27
N PHE A 226 -4.91 -14.57 12.68
CA PHE A 226 -3.80 -13.63 12.53
C PHE A 226 -2.50 -14.18 13.14
N ALA A 227 -2.50 -14.63 14.37
CA ALA A 227 -1.32 -15.14 15.06
C ALA A 227 -0.68 -16.32 14.32
N ARG A 228 -1.48 -17.19 13.68
CA ARG A 228 -0.97 -18.28 12.86
C ARG A 228 -0.25 -17.77 11.61
N ILE A 229 -0.85 -16.82 10.88
CA ILE A 229 -0.27 -16.25 9.66
C ILE A 229 0.98 -15.43 9.99
N TRP A 230 0.94 -14.69 11.11
CA TRP A 230 2.00 -13.78 11.55
C TRP A 230 3.13 -14.47 12.32
N SER A 231 3.08 -15.80 12.44
CA SER A 231 4.05 -16.59 13.24
C SER A 231 5.50 -16.50 12.75
N LYS A 232 5.71 -16.10 11.51
CA LYS A 232 7.05 -15.91 10.90
C LYS A 232 7.36 -14.44 10.59
N ALA A 233 6.48 -13.52 11.01
CA ALA A 233 6.70 -12.10 10.78
C ALA A 233 7.91 -11.59 11.57
N ASP A 234 8.64 -10.68 10.97
CA ASP A 234 9.79 -9.98 11.56
C ASP A 234 9.44 -8.54 11.95
N ILE A 235 8.16 -8.14 11.76
CA ILE A 235 7.64 -6.83 12.12
C ILE A 235 6.46 -6.94 13.11
N HIS A 236 6.29 -5.88 13.88
CA HIS A 236 5.09 -5.64 14.68
C HIS A 236 4.22 -4.59 14.00
N ILE A 237 2.93 -4.85 13.88
CA ILE A 237 1.98 -3.91 13.29
C ILE A 237 1.01 -3.38 14.34
N HIS A 238 0.59 -2.14 14.15
CA HIS A 238 -0.39 -1.44 14.98
C HIS A 238 -1.60 -0.97 14.15
N SER A 239 -1.53 -1.12 12.85
CA SER A 239 -2.55 -0.79 11.87
C SER A 239 -2.43 -1.71 10.65
N SER A 240 -3.48 -1.85 9.87
CA SER A 240 -3.47 -2.56 8.58
C SER A 240 -2.74 -1.78 7.47
N CYS A 241 -2.43 -0.50 7.69
CA CYS A 241 -1.49 0.29 6.92
C CYS A 241 -0.59 1.06 7.86
N LEU A 242 0.73 0.96 7.71
CA LEU A 242 1.68 1.75 8.49
C LEU A 242 1.72 3.22 8.04
N CYS A 243 1.08 3.55 6.93
CA CYS A 243 0.83 4.91 6.47
C CYS A 243 -0.06 5.70 7.45
N GLN A 244 -0.90 5.03 8.24
CA GLN A 244 -1.72 5.64 9.26
C GLN A 244 -1.07 5.49 10.65
N PRO A 245 -1.05 6.54 11.50
CA PRO A 245 -0.65 6.40 12.88
C PRO A 245 -1.61 5.39 13.54
N GLY A 246 -1.07 4.36 14.18
CA GLY A 246 -1.90 3.36 14.83
C GLY A 246 -2.80 3.97 15.90
N THR A 247 -4.04 3.51 16.00
CA THR A 247 -4.80 3.73 17.22
C THR A 247 -4.04 3.04 18.34
N ALA A 248 -3.52 3.81 19.30
CA ALA A 248 -2.88 3.23 20.47
C ALA A 248 -3.86 2.19 21.06
N LEU A 249 -3.47 0.92 21.05
CA LEU A 249 -4.13 -0.09 21.84
C LEU A 249 -4.12 0.45 23.25
N ALA A 250 -5.29 0.60 23.87
CA ALA A 250 -5.36 0.92 25.28
C ALA A 250 -4.43 -0.06 26.00
N ALA A 251 -3.43 0.49 26.69
CA ALA A 251 -2.40 -0.28 27.37
C ALA A 251 -3.05 -1.07 28.50
N ASN A 252 -3.66 -2.20 28.18
CA ASN A 252 -3.98 -3.26 29.10
C ASN A 252 -2.94 -4.34 28.91
N GLY A 253 -1.78 -4.09 29.55
CA GLY A 253 -0.77 -5.11 29.69
C GLY A 253 -1.34 -6.35 30.40
N PRO A 254 -0.79 -7.54 30.13
CA PRO A 254 -1.21 -8.76 30.79
C PRO A 254 -0.88 -8.64 32.28
N ARG A 255 -1.88 -8.95 33.13
CA ARG A 255 -1.65 -9.31 34.53
C ARG A 255 -1.18 -10.75 34.62
#